data_30a5d68660d2d6946002b64742dfba2a
#
_entry.id   30a5d68660d2d6946002b64742dfba2a
#
_cell.length_a   1.000
_cell.length_b   1.000
_cell.length_c   1.000
_cell.angle_alpha   90.00
_cell.angle_beta   90.00
_cell.angle_gamma   90.00
#
_symmetry.space_group_name_H-M   'P 1'
#
loop_
_entity.id
_entity.type
_entity.pdbx_description
1 polymer ?
#
loop_
_entity_poly.entity_id
_entity_poly.type
_entity_poly.pdbx_seq_one_letter_code
_entity_poly.pdbx_strand_id
1 'polypeptide(L)'
;MNKKELPQGYVPSVKDAEWFINNWKNEGKFSTPVNIMFRLCQETYPNNNNLEEVLLKCAAINAFSSTNVYDIYSMAEHIVRKQIDEKLKNNDLSLVETISKINISGKQHNFYSFATKYCHYHNPDNYAIYDRYVAKVICSFPKEFRVIKENKLKEDYEYFINVLKDFRSHFGLNLSLVDLDKYLWRLGRWYLNPYEPTYIYYHREDNNPFPNEDIRNKFWEGEKMFFSDHQNVSYWKLEGEKWLKTANEPIKQLASKYSPEQFGLITYIFCYLGKWFPYDDPSLILEY
;
A
#
# COMPACT_ATOMS: atom_id res chain seq x y z
N MET A 1 -5.21 13.63 -14.63
CA MET A 1 -4.27 12.85 -13.81
C MET A 1 -3.47 11.96 -14.72
N ASN A 2 -2.20 12.27 -14.96
CA ASN A 2 -1.32 11.34 -15.66
C ASN A 2 -1.21 10.08 -14.81
N LYS A 3 -1.61 8.93 -15.35
CA LYS A 3 -1.39 7.65 -14.71
C LYS A 3 0.12 7.51 -14.55
N LYS A 4 0.61 7.42 -13.32
CA LYS A 4 1.98 6.96 -13.10
C LYS A 4 2.05 5.53 -13.62
N GLU A 5 3.09 5.23 -14.36
CA GLU A 5 3.34 3.93 -14.99
C GLU A 5 4.65 3.38 -14.44
N LEU A 6 4.85 2.09 -14.59
CA LEU A 6 6.17 1.50 -14.33
C LEU A 6 7.19 2.11 -15.29
N PRO A 7 8.48 2.22 -14.89
CA PRO A 7 9.52 2.71 -15.78
C PRO A 7 9.56 1.93 -17.09
N GLN A 8 9.81 2.62 -18.19
CA GLN A 8 9.91 1.98 -19.50
C GLN A 8 11.01 0.91 -19.48
N GLY A 9 10.67 -0.29 -19.92
CA GLY A 9 11.59 -1.43 -19.92
C GLY A 9 11.84 -2.06 -18.54
N TYR A 10 11.05 -1.69 -17.53
CA TYR A 10 11.13 -2.34 -16.22
C TYR A 10 10.75 -3.82 -16.33
N VAL A 11 11.63 -4.68 -15.83
CA VAL A 11 11.40 -6.13 -15.75
C VAL A 11 11.60 -6.55 -14.29
N PRO A 12 10.64 -7.27 -13.68
CA PRO A 12 10.78 -7.79 -12.33
C PRO A 12 12.03 -8.66 -12.18
N SER A 13 12.79 -8.44 -11.10
CA SER A 13 13.99 -9.23 -10.80
C SER A 13 14.06 -9.59 -9.32
N VAL A 14 14.85 -10.60 -8.99
CA VAL A 14 15.09 -11.00 -7.58
C VAL A 14 15.70 -9.84 -6.79
N LYS A 15 16.65 -9.11 -7.37
CA LYS A 15 17.32 -7.97 -6.73
C LYS A 15 16.33 -6.85 -6.41
N ASP A 16 15.42 -6.52 -7.35
CA ASP A 16 14.40 -5.52 -7.10
C ASP A 16 13.43 -5.98 -6.01
N ALA A 17 13.02 -7.25 -6.08
CA ALA A 17 12.12 -7.82 -5.08
C ALA A 17 12.71 -7.76 -3.67
N GLU A 18 13.97 -8.13 -3.51
CA GLU A 18 14.70 -8.03 -2.24
C GLU A 18 14.75 -6.58 -1.75
N TRP A 19 15.03 -5.63 -2.63
CA TRP A 19 15.07 -4.23 -2.25
C TRP A 19 13.70 -3.72 -1.77
N PHE A 20 12.62 -3.98 -2.52
CA PHE A 20 11.27 -3.56 -2.14
C PHE A 20 10.76 -4.25 -0.87
N ILE A 21 11.08 -5.53 -0.68
CA ILE A 21 10.74 -6.28 0.54
C ILE A 21 11.47 -5.70 1.75
N ASN A 22 12.77 -5.39 1.62
CA ASN A 22 13.54 -4.79 2.70
C ASN A 22 13.05 -3.37 3.02
N ASN A 23 12.76 -2.57 2.00
CA ASN A 23 12.13 -1.27 2.19
C ASN A 23 10.79 -1.39 2.95
N TRP A 24 9.94 -2.36 2.59
CA TRP A 24 8.70 -2.63 3.29
C TRP A 24 8.94 -3.04 4.76
N LYS A 25 9.92 -3.89 5.03
CA LYS A 25 10.26 -4.35 6.40
C LYS A 25 10.72 -3.20 7.29
N ASN A 26 11.51 -2.30 6.75
CA ASN A 26 12.08 -1.17 7.48
C ASN A 26 11.05 -0.06 7.76
N GLU A 27 9.93 -0.06 7.05
CA GLU A 27 8.83 0.87 7.25
C GLU A 27 7.86 0.37 8.32
N GLY A 28 8.08 0.73 9.57
CA GLY A 28 7.25 0.30 10.70
C GLY A 28 5.76 0.52 10.52
N LYS A 29 5.36 1.58 9.79
CA LYS A 29 3.94 1.85 9.47
C LYS A 29 3.28 0.77 8.60
N PHE A 30 4.07 -0.01 7.83
CA PHE A 30 3.56 -1.12 7.02
C PHE A 30 3.75 -2.46 7.72
N SER A 31 4.96 -2.70 8.25
CA SER A 31 5.31 -3.99 8.82
C SER A 31 4.63 -4.24 10.18
N THR A 32 4.53 -3.23 11.03
CA THR A 32 3.97 -3.41 12.39
C THR A 32 2.50 -3.87 12.37
N PRO A 33 1.58 -3.22 11.62
CA PRO A 33 0.19 -3.70 11.55
C PRO A 33 0.07 -5.14 11.02
N VAL A 34 0.85 -5.49 10.00
CA VAL A 34 0.84 -6.84 9.42
C VAL A 34 1.35 -7.88 10.41
N ASN A 35 2.42 -7.58 11.15
CA ASN A 35 2.94 -8.48 12.18
C ASN A 35 1.95 -8.66 13.33
N ILE A 36 1.23 -7.60 13.72
CA ILE A 36 0.14 -7.68 14.70
C ILE A 36 -0.96 -8.62 14.18
N MET A 37 -1.35 -8.49 12.92
CA MET A 37 -2.39 -9.32 12.34
C MET A 37 -2.01 -10.80 12.28
N PHE A 38 -0.77 -11.13 11.91
CA PHE A 38 -0.30 -12.53 11.95
C PHE A 38 -0.36 -13.10 13.35
N ARG A 39 0.15 -12.39 14.36
CA ARG A 39 0.05 -12.85 15.76
C ARG A 39 -1.40 -13.00 16.22
N LEU A 40 -2.25 -12.03 15.87
CA LEU A 40 -3.67 -12.07 16.25
C LEU A 40 -4.38 -13.29 15.67
N CYS A 41 -4.14 -13.60 14.39
CA CYS A 41 -4.85 -14.65 13.66
C CYS A 41 -4.23 -16.03 13.81
N GLN A 42 -2.93 -16.16 14.11
CA GLN A 42 -2.26 -17.45 14.16
C GLN A 42 -1.90 -17.90 15.59
N GLU A 43 -1.65 -16.94 16.50
CA GLU A 43 -1.18 -17.24 17.83
C GLU A 43 -2.24 -16.92 18.89
N THR A 44 -2.81 -15.71 18.87
CA THR A 44 -3.73 -15.25 19.94
C THR A 44 -5.12 -15.84 19.78
N TYR A 45 -5.72 -15.73 18.59
CA TYR A 45 -7.07 -16.21 18.27
C TYR A 45 -7.08 -17.00 16.95
N PRO A 46 -6.48 -18.21 16.93
CA PRO A 46 -6.35 -18.98 15.68
C PRO A 46 -7.68 -19.51 15.15
N ASN A 47 -8.68 -19.73 16.00
CA ASN A 47 -9.98 -20.27 15.62
C ASN A 47 -10.97 -19.18 15.26
N ASN A 48 -12.04 -19.55 14.54
CA ASN A 48 -13.05 -18.62 14.03
C ASN A 48 -14.48 -19.01 14.48
N ASN A 49 -14.60 -19.60 15.65
CA ASN A 49 -15.88 -20.04 16.25
C ASN A 49 -16.37 -19.16 17.39
N ASN A 50 -15.58 -18.20 17.85
CA ASN A 50 -15.96 -17.24 18.90
C ASN A 50 -16.20 -15.87 18.29
N LEU A 51 -17.42 -15.29 18.51
CA LEU A 51 -17.83 -14.04 17.91
C LEU A 51 -16.97 -12.84 18.33
N GLU A 52 -16.61 -12.75 19.60
CA GLU A 52 -15.80 -11.62 20.14
C GLU A 52 -14.39 -11.61 19.52
N GLU A 53 -13.76 -12.77 19.41
CA GLU A 53 -12.43 -12.93 18.81
C GLU A 53 -12.45 -12.61 17.31
N VAL A 54 -13.50 -13.11 16.60
CA VAL A 54 -13.68 -12.83 15.17
C VAL A 54 -13.99 -11.34 14.94
N LEU A 55 -14.80 -10.74 15.79
CA LEU A 55 -15.12 -9.29 15.73
C LEU A 55 -13.84 -8.44 15.86
N LEU A 56 -12.97 -8.80 16.81
CA LEU A 56 -11.70 -8.10 16.99
C LEU A 56 -10.80 -8.25 15.76
N LYS A 57 -10.69 -9.45 15.18
CA LYS A 57 -9.95 -9.69 13.93
C LYS A 57 -10.51 -8.86 12.77
N CYS A 58 -11.83 -8.85 12.61
CA CYS A 58 -12.49 -8.07 11.55
C CYS A 58 -12.24 -6.56 11.72
N ALA A 59 -12.37 -6.04 12.94
CA ALA A 59 -12.14 -4.64 13.23
C ALA A 59 -10.67 -4.24 12.95
N ALA A 60 -9.70 -5.06 13.37
CA ALA A 60 -8.28 -4.81 13.14
C ALA A 60 -7.93 -4.82 11.64
N ILE A 61 -8.39 -5.81 10.87
CA ILE A 61 -8.20 -5.86 9.41
C ILE A 61 -8.77 -4.62 8.75
N ASN A 62 -9.99 -4.25 9.11
CA ASN A 62 -10.67 -3.10 8.51
C ASN A 62 -9.94 -1.78 8.81
N ALA A 63 -9.49 -1.60 10.06
CA ALA A 63 -8.76 -0.41 10.48
C ALA A 63 -7.37 -0.30 9.83
N PHE A 64 -6.59 -1.38 9.80
CA PHE A 64 -5.21 -1.35 9.28
C PHE A 64 -5.14 -1.38 7.75
N SER A 65 -6.17 -1.93 7.10
CA SER A 65 -6.13 -2.19 5.64
C SER A 65 -7.18 -1.41 4.86
N SER A 66 -7.99 -0.56 5.50
CA SER A 66 -9.03 0.27 4.87
C SER A 66 -9.93 -0.54 3.91
N THR A 67 -10.42 -1.68 4.39
CA THR A 67 -11.21 -2.61 3.55
C THR A 67 -12.65 -2.17 3.35
N ASN A 68 -13.07 -1.08 4.02
CA ASN A 68 -14.38 -0.44 3.90
C ASN A 68 -15.56 -1.36 4.25
N VAL A 69 -15.37 -2.30 5.17
CA VAL A 69 -16.47 -3.05 5.77
C VAL A 69 -17.15 -2.12 6.79
N TYR A 70 -18.33 -1.64 6.46
CA TYR A 70 -19.03 -0.67 7.30
C TYR A 70 -19.81 -1.31 8.45
N ASP A 71 -20.19 -2.57 8.32
CA ASP A 71 -20.86 -3.37 9.36
C ASP A 71 -19.96 -4.55 9.76
N ILE A 72 -19.03 -4.24 10.66
CA ILE A 72 -18.03 -5.19 11.16
C ILE A 72 -18.69 -6.31 11.98
N TYR A 73 -19.76 -5.99 12.72
CA TYR A 73 -20.47 -6.98 13.54
C TYR A 73 -21.13 -8.04 12.66
N SER A 74 -21.91 -7.62 11.66
CA SER A 74 -22.53 -8.55 10.69
C SER A 74 -21.48 -9.40 9.94
N MET A 75 -20.31 -8.84 9.63
CA MET A 75 -19.22 -9.59 9.02
C MET A 75 -18.67 -10.66 9.97
N ALA A 76 -18.48 -10.34 11.24
CA ALA A 76 -18.02 -11.30 12.25
C ALA A 76 -19.02 -12.45 12.45
N GLU A 77 -20.32 -12.12 12.60
CA GLU A 77 -21.38 -13.15 12.69
C GLU A 77 -21.41 -14.04 11.43
N HIS A 78 -21.25 -13.44 10.25
CA HIS A 78 -21.21 -14.19 9.00
C HIS A 78 -20.06 -15.21 8.99
N ILE A 79 -18.86 -14.82 9.40
CA ILE A 79 -17.69 -15.68 9.46
C ILE A 79 -17.91 -16.83 10.45
N VAL A 80 -18.34 -16.54 11.68
CA VAL A 80 -18.63 -17.56 12.71
C VAL A 80 -19.67 -18.56 12.19
N ARG A 81 -20.77 -18.08 11.63
CA ARG A 81 -21.84 -18.93 11.08
C ARG A 81 -21.37 -19.83 9.93
N LYS A 82 -20.37 -19.40 9.15
CA LYS A 82 -19.81 -20.17 8.03
C LYS A 82 -18.86 -21.29 8.47
N GLN A 83 -18.44 -21.31 9.74
CA GLN A 83 -17.57 -22.36 10.29
C GLN A 83 -16.32 -22.62 9.42
N ILE A 84 -15.56 -21.57 9.20
CA ILE A 84 -14.55 -21.50 8.15
C ILE A 84 -13.26 -22.31 8.42
N ASP A 85 -13.04 -22.79 9.64
CA ASP A 85 -11.74 -23.34 10.08
C ASP A 85 -11.31 -24.57 9.27
N GLU A 86 -12.23 -25.49 8.98
CA GLU A 86 -11.92 -26.67 8.15
C GLU A 86 -11.54 -26.28 6.69
N LYS A 87 -12.20 -25.28 6.13
CA LYS A 87 -11.85 -24.78 4.80
C LYS A 87 -10.50 -24.08 4.77
N LEU A 88 -10.17 -23.30 5.81
CA LEU A 88 -8.84 -22.69 5.97
C LEU A 88 -7.75 -23.77 6.04
N LYS A 89 -7.97 -24.81 6.85
CA LYS A 89 -7.05 -25.92 7.01
C LYS A 89 -6.84 -26.72 5.74
N ASN A 90 -7.91 -26.89 4.96
CA ASN A 90 -7.88 -27.64 3.69
C ASN A 90 -7.44 -26.79 2.48
N ASN A 91 -7.06 -25.53 2.70
CA ASN A 91 -6.64 -24.60 1.64
C ASN A 91 -7.71 -24.40 0.55
N ASP A 92 -8.99 -24.44 0.95
CA ASP A 92 -10.11 -24.28 0.01
C ASP A 92 -10.23 -22.83 -0.46
N LEU A 93 -9.75 -22.54 -1.66
CA LEU A 93 -9.75 -21.18 -2.22
C LEU A 93 -11.16 -20.58 -2.38
N SER A 94 -12.23 -21.43 -2.44
CA SER A 94 -13.63 -20.98 -2.46
C SER A 94 -14.03 -20.24 -1.18
N LEU A 95 -13.23 -20.35 -0.13
CA LEU A 95 -13.47 -19.68 1.14
C LEU A 95 -13.48 -18.14 0.99
N VAL A 96 -12.65 -17.61 0.12
CA VAL A 96 -12.61 -16.15 -0.15
C VAL A 96 -13.98 -15.68 -0.66
N GLU A 97 -14.60 -16.41 -1.57
CA GLU A 97 -15.95 -16.08 -2.04
C GLU A 97 -16.99 -16.24 -0.92
N THR A 98 -16.86 -17.30 -0.13
CA THR A 98 -17.74 -17.58 1.00
C THR A 98 -17.77 -16.43 2.03
N ILE A 99 -16.59 -15.85 2.35
CA ILE A 99 -16.47 -14.74 3.29
C ILE A 99 -16.87 -13.41 2.63
N SER A 100 -16.49 -13.18 1.38
CA SER A 100 -16.67 -11.88 0.72
C SER A 100 -18.13 -11.53 0.46
N LYS A 101 -18.96 -12.54 0.13
CA LYS A 101 -20.37 -12.33 -0.23
C LYS A 101 -21.25 -12.43 1.00
N ILE A 102 -21.72 -11.30 1.45
CA ILE A 102 -22.57 -11.16 2.65
C ILE A 102 -23.81 -10.34 2.35
N ASN A 103 -24.93 -10.72 2.97
CA ASN A 103 -26.17 -9.93 2.97
C ASN A 103 -26.22 -9.08 4.24
N ILE A 104 -26.28 -7.76 4.08
CA ILE A 104 -26.43 -6.80 5.17
C ILE A 104 -27.70 -5.99 4.91
N SER A 105 -28.64 -6.03 5.82
CA SER A 105 -29.91 -5.30 5.72
C SER A 105 -30.64 -5.53 4.39
N GLY A 106 -30.66 -6.78 3.89
CA GLY A 106 -31.33 -7.16 2.67
C GLY A 106 -30.57 -6.86 1.36
N LYS A 107 -29.37 -6.28 1.44
CA LYS A 107 -28.52 -6.01 0.28
C LYS A 107 -27.29 -6.91 0.27
N GLN A 108 -26.99 -7.47 -0.88
CA GLN A 108 -25.78 -8.26 -1.06
C GLN A 108 -24.58 -7.35 -1.28
N HIS A 109 -23.52 -7.60 -0.52
CA HIS A 109 -22.22 -6.93 -0.62
C HIS A 109 -21.12 -7.93 -0.94
N ASN A 110 -20.06 -7.43 -1.57
CA ASN A 110 -18.88 -8.22 -1.86
C ASN A 110 -17.63 -7.50 -1.31
N PHE A 111 -17.16 -7.92 -0.16
CA PHE A 111 -15.95 -7.40 0.49
C PHE A 111 -14.73 -8.25 0.13
N TYR A 112 -14.46 -8.39 -1.16
CA TYR A 112 -13.44 -9.28 -1.70
C TYR A 112 -12.04 -9.04 -1.11
N SER A 113 -11.58 -7.78 -1.08
CA SER A 113 -10.27 -7.43 -0.52
C SER A 113 -10.16 -7.73 0.98
N PHE A 114 -11.26 -7.59 1.73
CA PHE A 114 -11.32 -8.01 3.13
C PHE A 114 -11.17 -9.52 3.26
N ALA A 115 -11.92 -10.28 2.51
CA ALA A 115 -11.93 -11.75 2.57
C ALA A 115 -10.54 -12.34 2.24
N THR A 116 -9.87 -11.81 1.21
CA THR A 116 -8.51 -12.25 0.88
C THR A 116 -7.52 -11.99 2.02
N LYS A 117 -7.61 -10.83 2.69
CA LYS A 117 -6.78 -10.50 3.84
C LYS A 117 -7.08 -11.39 5.06
N TYR A 118 -8.37 -11.63 5.32
CA TYR A 118 -8.78 -12.51 6.41
C TYR A 118 -8.18 -13.91 6.26
N CYS A 119 -8.33 -14.51 5.08
CA CYS A 119 -7.75 -15.82 4.78
C CYS A 119 -6.21 -15.79 4.83
N HIS A 120 -5.58 -14.77 4.28
CA HIS A 120 -4.13 -14.61 4.26
C HIS A 120 -3.53 -14.55 5.67
N TYR A 121 -4.10 -13.77 6.58
CA TYR A 121 -3.56 -13.67 7.93
C TYR A 121 -3.68 -14.97 8.73
N HIS A 122 -4.61 -15.83 8.39
CA HIS A 122 -4.73 -17.17 8.98
C HIS A 122 -3.83 -18.21 8.29
N ASN A 123 -3.65 -18.12 6.97
CA ASN A 123 -2.90 -19.12 6.19
C ASN A 123 -2.17 -18.45 5.01
N PRO A 124 -1.04 -17.76 5.30
CA PRO A 124 -0.34 -16.93 4.32
C PRO A 124 0.33 -17.72 3.18
N ASP A 125 0.64 -18.99 3.41
CA ASP A 125 1.30 -19.82 2.41
C ASP A 125 0.38 -20.19 1.24
N ASN A 126 -0.93 -20.20 1.47
CA ASN A 126 -1.93 -20.66 0.51
C ASN A 126 -2.86 -19.54 0.01
N TYR A 127 -3.01 -18.46 0.77
CA TYR A 127 -3.87 -17.35 0.39
C TYR A 127 -3.05 -16.08 0.20
N ALA A 128 -3.12 -15.50 -1.00
CA ALA A 128 -2.53 -14.19 -1.30
C ALA A 128 -3.54 -13.05 -1.08
N ILE A 129 -3.04 -11.87 -0.76
CA ILE A 129 -3.88 -10.67 -0.62
C ILE A 129 -4.20 -10.13 -2.01
N TYR A 130 -5.49 -9.91 -2.31
CA TYR A 130 -5.88 -9.07 -3.41
C TYR A 130 -5.80 -7.60 -3.00
N ASP A 131 -4.93 -6.87 -3.66
CA ASP A 131 -4.81 -5.42 -3.53
C ASP A 131 -4.79 -4.75 -4.90
N ARG A 132 -5.30 -3.52 -4.96
CA ARG A 132 -5.37 -2.74 -6.21
C ARG A 132 -4.00 -2.50 -6.84
N TYR A 133 -2.96 -2.28 -6.02
CA TYR A 133 -1.61 -2.06 -6.53
C TYR A 133 -1.00 -3.34 -7.08
N VAL A 134 -1.21 -4.46 -6.38
CA VAL A 134 -0.79 -5.80 -6.87
C VAL A 134 -1.43 -6.09 -8.22
N ALA A 135 -2.75 -5.92 -8.33
CA ALA A 135 -3.48 -6.14 -9.60
C ALA A 135 -2.94 -5.25 -10.74
N LYS A 136 -2.72 -3.97 -10.48
CA LYS A 136 -2.18 -3.03 -11.48
C LYS A 136 -0.77 -3.41 -11.92
N VAL A 137 0.11 -3.78 -10.99
CA VAL A 137 1.47 -4.21 -11.33
C VAL A 137 1.42 -5.43 -12.23
N ILE A 138 0.66 -6.46 -11.88
CA ILE A 138 0.52 -7.67 -12.70
C ILE A 138 0.01 -7.33 -14.11
N CYS A 139 -0.96 -6.42 -14.22
CA CYS A 139 -1.51 -5.99 -15.51
C CYS A 139 -0.56 -5.09 -16.33
N SER A 140 0.55 -4.62 -15.75
CA SER A 140 1.50 -3.72 -16.42
C SER A 140 2.49 -4.43 -17.35
N PHE A 141 2.43 -5.76 -17.47
CA PHE A 141 3.35 -6.57 -18.28
C PHE A 141 2.65 -7.32 -19.42
N PRO A 142 1.90 -6.63 -20.32
CA PRO A 142 1.16 -7.33 -21.37
C PRO A 142 2.07 -7.94 -22.45
N LYS A 143 3.29 -7.41 -22.65
CA LYS A 143 4.28 -7.89 -23.62
C LYS A 143 5.25 -8.88 -22.99
N GLU A 144 5.72 -8.56 -21.81
CA GLU A 144 6.77 -9.31 -21.09
C GLU A 144 6.22 -10.57 -20.42
N PHE A 145 4.93 -10.58 -20.08
CA PHE A 145 4.29 -11.72 -19.44
C PHE A 145 3.06 -12.18 -20.24
N ARG A 146 1.91 -11.55 -20.01
CA ARG A 146 0.66 -11.78 -20.76
C ARG A 146 -0.37 -10.69 -20.49
N VAL A 147 -1.35 -10.57 -21.38
CA VAL A 147 -2.49 -9.68 -21.16
C VAL A 147 -3.40 -10.26 -20.07
N ILE A 148 -3.55 -9.51 -19.00
CA ILE A 148 -4.40 -9.84 -17.84
C ILE A 148 -5.57 -8.85 -17.78
N LYS A 149 -6.80 -9.36 -17.66
CA LYS A 149 -7.99 -8.54 -17.42
C LYS A 149 -8.14 -8.30 -15.93
N GLU A 150 -7.97 -7.04 -15.49
CA GLU A 150 -8.03 -6.66 -14.07
C GLU A 150 -9.35 -7.10 -13.41
N ASN A 151 -10.49 -6.99 -14.11
CA ASN A 151 -11.77 -7.39 -13.55
C ASN A 151 -11.82 -8.87 -13.18
N LYS A 152 -11.19 -9.73 -13.99
CA LYS A 152 -11.15 -11.18 -13.70
C LYS A 152 -10.38 -11.49 -12.41
N LEU A 153 -9.36 -10.69 -12.08
CA LEU A 153 -8.63 -10.83 -10.80
C LEU A 153 -9.50 -10.53 -9.57
N LYS A 154 -10.57 -9.74 -9.74
CA LYS A 154 -11.52 -9.38 -8.65
C LYS A 154 -12.68 -10.35 -8.52
N GLU A 155 -12.95 -11.11 -9.56
CA GLU A 155 -14.13 -11.97 -9.66
C GLU A 155 -13.83 -13.44 -9.39
N ASP A 156 -12.56 -13.84 -9.60
CA ASP A 156 -12.14 -15.23 -9.58
C ASP A 156 -10.82 -15.35 -8.77
N TYR A 157 -10.95 -15.81 -7.54
CA TYR A 157 -9.81 -15.89 -6.62
C TYR A 157 -8.81 -16.99 -7.02
N GLU A 158 -9.29 -18.11 -7.51
CA GLU A 158 -8.42 -19.19 -8.01
C GLU A 158 -7.60 -18.71 -9.22
N TYR A 159 -8.26 -17.99 -10.14
CA TYR A 159 -7.57 -17.35 -11.25
C TYR A 159 -6.51 -16.36 -10.76
N PHE A 160 -6.81 -15.54 -9.74
CA PHE A 160 -5.85 -14.58 -9.17
C PHE A 160 -4.62 -15.31 -8.61
N ILE A 161 -4.80 -16.36 -7.81
CA ILE A 161 -3.70 -17.18 -7.26
C ILE A 161 -2.86 -17.82 -8.39
N ASN A 162 -3.50 -18.35 -9.42
CA ASN A 162 -2.79 -18.95 -10.55
C ASN A 162 -1.98 -17.91 -11.32
N VAL A 163 -2.53 -16.72 -11.55
CA VAL A 163 -1.79 -15.59 -12.16
C VAL A 163 -0.57 -15.20 -11.34
N LEU A 164 -0.67 -15.13 -10.01
CA LEU A 164 0.47 -14.84 -9.14
C LEU A 164 1.56 -15.91 -9.22
N LYS A 165 1.18 -17.18 -9.21
CA LYS A 165 2.12 -18.31 -9.34
C LYS A 165 2.83 -18.28 -10.70
N ASP A 166 2.09 -18.05 -11.77
CA ASP A 166 2.64 -17.93 -13.12
C ASP A 166 3.57 -16.71 -13.25
N PHE A 167 3.19 -15.57 -12.70
CA PHE A 167 4.00 -14.36 -12.69
C PHE A 167 5.34 -14.60 -11.98
N ARG A 168 5.28 -15.18 -10.79
CA ARG A 168 6.46 -15.54 -10.01
C ARG A 168 7.40 -16.48 -10.79
N SER A 169 6.83 -17.51 -11.41
CA SER A 169 7.59 -18.50 -12.18
C SER A 169 8.19 -17.88 -13.44
N HIS A 170 7.42 -17.07 -14.17
CA HIS A 170 7.84 -16.44 -15.41
C HIS A 170 9.05 -15.51 -15.24
N PHE A 171 9.05 -14.71 -14.18
CA PHE A 171 10.17 -13.79 -13.89
C PHE A 171 11.26 -14.42 -13.00
N GLY A 172 11.21 -15.72 -12.73
CA GLY A 172 12.21 -16.43 -11.93
C GLY A 172 12.29 -15.95 -10.46
N LEU A 173 11.19 -15.40 -9.93
CA LEU A 173 11.13 -14.89 -8.57
C LEU A 173 10.94 -16.04 -7.58
N ASN A 174 11.99 -16.45 -6.88
CA ASN A 174 11.91 -17.49 -5.86
C ASN A 174 11.41 -16.91 -4.52
N LEU A 175 10.14 -16.48 -4.49
CA LEU A 175 9.51 -15.81 -3.35
C LEU A 175 8.35 -16.65 -2.80
N SER A 176 8.10 -16.56 -1.48
CA SER A 176 6.82 -16.98 -0.90
C SER A 176 5.66 -16.13 -1.43
N LEU A 177 4.41 -16.55 -1.24
CA LEU A 177 3.25 -15.70 -1.58
C LEU A 177 3.24 -14.41 -0.75
N VAL A 178 3.67 -14.50 0.50
CA VAL A 178 3.79 -13.34 1.41
C VAL A 178 4.81 -12.32 0.90
N ASP A 179 5.98 -12.77 0.47
CA ASP A 179 7.02 -11.88 0.00
C ASP A 179 6.73 -11.35 -1.41
N LEU A 180 6.06 -12.15 -2.24
CA LEU A 180 5.55 -11.69 -3.54
C LEU A 180 4.52 -10.57 -3.36
N ASP A 181 3.59 -10.72 -2.39
CA ASP A 181 2.61 -9.67 -2.07
C ASP A 181 3.30 -8.38 -1.63
N LYS A 182 4.25 -8.46 -0.66
CA LYS A 182 5.02 -7.30 -0.20
C LYS A 182 5.74 -6.59 -1.35
N TYR A 183 6.39 -7.36 -2.22
CA TYR A 183 7.09 -6.85 -3.39
C TYR A 183 6.15 -6.13 -4.34
N LEU A 184 5.11 -6.82 -4.84
CA LEU A 184 4.19 -6.27 -5.82
C LEU A 184 3.40 -5.08 -5.27
N TRP A 185 2.95 -5.16 -4.01
CA TRP A 185 2.26 -4.06 -3.35
C TRP A 185 3.17 -2.83 -3.21
N ARG A 186 4.43 -3.04 -2.76
CA ARG A 186 5.37 -1.94 -2.58
C ARG A 186 5.78 -1.32 -3.90
N LEU A 187 6.08 -2.14 -4.91
CA LEU A 187 6.36 -1.72 -6.28
C LEU A 187 5.20 -0.90 -6.87
N GLY A 188 3.98 -1.43 -6.74
CA GLY A 188 2.81 -0.73 -7.26
C GLY A 188 2.53 0.57 -6.54
N ARG A 189 2.69 0.59 -5.23
CA ARG A 189 2.55 1.82 -4.46
C ARG A 189 3.62 2.85 -4.81
N TRP A 190 4.84 2.41 -5.05
CA TRP A 190 5.96 3.25 -5.43
C TRP A 190 5.76 3.98 -6.77
N TYR A 191 5.39 3.24 -7.80
CA TYR A 191 5.29 3.80 -9.15
C TYR A 191 3.87 4.21 -9.56
N LEU A 192 2.85 3.55 -9.04
CA LEU A 192 1.47 3.73 -9.51
C LEU A 192 0.62 4.58 -8.56
N ASN A 193 1.13 4.91 -7.37
CA ASN A 193 0.47 5.85 -6.48
C ASN A 193 0.86 7.29 -6.85
N PRO A 194 -0.06 8.12 -7.35
CA PRO A 194 0.26 9.49 -7.74
C PRO A 194 0.67 10.38 -6.56
N TYR A 195 0.40 9.94 -5.33
CA TYR A 195 0.66 10.70 -4.10
C TYR A 195 1.89 10.21 -3.34
N GLU A 196 2.60 9.20 -3.83
CA GLU A 196 3.81 8.70 -3.20
C GLU A 196 5.04 9.24 -3.93
N PRO A 197 5.83 10.13 -3.31
CA PRO A 197 7.03 10.68 -3.93
C PRO A 197 8.14 9.63 -3.93
N THR A 198 8.39 9.03 -5.08
CA THR A 198 9.27 7.88 -5.24
C THR A 198 10.73 8.18 -4.88
N TYR A 199 11.22 9.38 -5.18
CA TYR A 199 12.61 9.76 -4.97
C TYR A 199 13.01 9.89 -3.50
N ILE A 200 12.09 10.20 -2.61
CA ILE A 200 12.38 10.36 -1.17
C ILE A 200 12.52 9.01 -0.47
N TYR A 201 11.81 7.99 -0.94
CA TYR A 201 11.93 6.66 -0.39
C TYR A 201 13.22 5.94 -0.82
N TYR A 202 13.75 6.27 -1.97
CA TYR A 202 14.88 5.55 -2.56
C TYR A 202 16.16 5.62 -1.70
N HIS A 203 16.25 6.60 -0.81
CA HIS A 203 17.50 6.94 -0.15
C HIS A 203 17.41 6.98 1.37
N ARG A 204 16.44 6.27 1.93
CA ARG A 204 16.15 6.34 3.35
C ARG A 204 16.75 5.21 4.18
N GLU A 205 17.95 4.81 3.85
CA GLU A 205 18.63 3.78 4.63
C GLU A 205 18.97 4.25 6.06
N ASP A 206 19.10 5.56 6.28
CA ASP A 206 19.62 6.15 7.53
C ASP A 206 18.63 7.00 8.32
N ASN A 207 17.34 6.96 8.04
CA ASN A 207 16.37 7.91 8.61
C ASN A 207 16.65 9.41 8.33
N ASN A 208 17.62 9.72 7.49
CA ASN A 208 17.90 11.08 7.03
C ASN A 208 17.26 11.29 5.66
N PRO A 209 16.39 12.30 5.49
CA PRO A 209 15.74 12.55 4.20
C PRO A 209 16.74 12.92 3.10
N PHE A 210 17.91 13.46 3.47
CA PHE A 210 18.96 13.87 2.54
C PHE A 210 20.34 13.48 3.09
N PRO A 211 20.68 12.17 3.15
CA PRO A 211 21.93 11.73 3.77
C PRO A 211 23.19 12.13 2.98
N ASN A 212 23.06 12.55 1.72
CA ASN A 212 24.19 12.98 0.90
C ASN A 212 23.74 13.87 -0.28
N GLU A 213 24.73 14.39 -1.01
CA GLU A 213 24.53 15.30 -2.14
C GLU A 213 23.77 14.67 -3.31
N ASP A 214 24.00 13.39 -3.58
CA ASP A 214 23.30 12.66 -4.64
C ASP A 214 21.79 12.63 -4.40
N ILE A 215 21.37 12.48 -3.17
CA ILE A 215 19.96 12.44 -2.77
C ILE A 215 19.33 13.82 -2.90
N ARG A 216 20.07 14.84 -2.48
CA ARG A 216 19.66 16.23 -2.70
C ARG A 216 19.49 16.53 -4.18
N ASN A 217 20.43 16.11 -5.02
CA ASN A 217 20.36 16.28 -6.46
C ASN A 217 19.16 15.53 -7.07
N LYS A 218 18.88 14.31 -6.63
CA LYS A 218 17.68 13.57 -7.06
C LYS A 218 16.39 14.19 -6.53
N PHE A 219 16.39 14.81 -5.38
CA PHE A 219 15.27 15.61 -4.90
C PHE A 219 15.00 16.77 -5.88
N TRP A 220 16.02 17.49 -6.30
CA TRP A 220 15.89 18.59 -7.26
C TRP A 220 15.55 18.12 -8.68
N GLU A 221 15.95 16.93 -9.08
CA GLU A 221 15.44 16.29 -10.29
C GLU A 221 13.96 15.95 -10.18
N GLY A 222 13.52 15.47 -9.03
CA GLY A 222 12.10 15.25 -8.70
C GLY A 222 11.30 16.56 -8.68
N GLU A 223 11.91 17.67 -8.26
CA GLU A 223 11.33 19.00 -8.34
C GLU A 223 10.98 19.36 -9.79
N LYS A 224 11.88 19.11 -10.73
CA LYS A 224 11.60 19.35 -12.16
C LYS A 224 10.42 18.50 -12.66
N MET A 225 10.31 17.27 -12.21
CA MET A 225 9.17 16.40 -12.54
C MET A 225 7.86 16.91 -11.89
N PHE A 226 7.92 17.37 -10.65
CA PHE A 226 6.78 17.97 -9.96
C PHE A 226 6.30 19.23 -10.69
N PHE A 227 7.20 20.12 -11.08
CA PHE A 227 6.88 21.34 -11.80
C PHE A 227 6.50 21.13 -13.27
N SER A 228 6.78 19.98 -13.86
CA SER A 228 6.30 19.62 -15.20
C SER A 228 4.79 19.31 -15.24
N ASP A 229 4.19 18.98 -14.08
CA ASP A 229 2.75 18.79 -13.93
C ASP A 229 2.08 20.06 -13.39
N HIS A 230 1.70 20.96 -14.30
CA HIS A 230 1.13 22.27 -13.98
C HIS A 230 -0.13 22.23 -13.08
N GLN A 231 -0.93 21.15 -13.12
CA GLN A 231 -2.13 21.04 -12.27
C GLN A 231 -1.76 20.80 -10.81
N ASN A 232 -0.79 19.94 -10.55
CA ASN A 232 -0.32 19.66 -9.20
C ASN A 232 0.42 20.85 -8.60
N VAL A 233 1.24 21.55 -9.38
CA VAL A 233 1.94 22.76 -8.92
C VAL A 233 0.95 23.82 -8.43
N SER A 234 -0.07 24.12 -9.21
CA SER A 234 -1.07 25.14 -8.85
C SER A 234 -1.85 24.75 -7.59
N TYR A 235 -2.19 23.48 -7.43
CA TYR A 235 -2.82 22.96 -6.22
C TYR A 235 -1.94 23.14 -4.98
N TRP A 236 -0.68 22.76 -5.07
CA TRP A 236 0.23 22.82 -3.92
C TRP A 236 0.66 24.24 -3.57
N LYS A 237 0.74 25.16 -4.52
CA LYS A 237 0.88 26.58 -4.24
C LYS A 237 -0.29 27.09 -3.40
N LEU A 238 -1.52 26.75 -3.80
CA LEU A 238 -2.72 27.17 -3.08
C LEU A 238 -2.78 26.57 -1.68
N GLU A 239 -2.42 25.29 -1.51
CA GLU A 239 -2.35 24.64 -0.19
C GLU A 239 -1.25 25.26 0.68
N GLY A 240 -0.10 25.60 0.11
CA GLY A 240 0.98 26.32 0.80
C GLY A 240 0.55 27.70 1.28
N GLU A 241 -0.15 28.46 0.45
CA GLU A 241 -0.71 29.77 0.81
C GLU A 241 -1.74 29.68 1.95
N LYS A 242 -2.59 28.64 1.93
CA LYS A 242 -3.55 28.40 3.02
C LYS A 242 -2.82 28.07 4.33
N TRP A 243 -1.81 27.22 4.24
CA TRP A 243 -1.00 26.82 5.39
C TRP A 243 -0.25 28.03 5.99
N LEU A 244 0.35 28.87 5.15
CA LEU A 244 1.03 30.10 5.61
C LEU A 244 0.13 31.07 6.36
N LYS A 245 -1.17 31.12 6.03
CA LYS A 245 -2.11 31.97 6.76
C LYS A 245 -2.25 31.59 8.23
N THR A 246 -2.08 30.31 8.54
CA THR A 246 -2.19 29.77 9.91
C THR A 246 -0.84 29.51 10.56
N ALA A 247 0.27 29.64 9.81
CA ALA A 247 1.62 29.39 10.29
C ALA A 247 2.07 30.47 11.28
N ASN A 248 2.98 30.10 12.19
CA ASN A 248 3.64 31.04 13.08
C ASN A 248 4.68 31.91 12.34
N GLU A 249 5.16 32.96 12.98
CA GLU A 249 6.09 33.92 12.36
C GLU A 249 7.42 33.30 11.89
N PRO A 250 8.09 32.40 12.62
CA PRO A 250 9.31 31.74 12.11
C PRO A 250 9.07 31.01 10.79
N ILE A 251 7.96 30.31 10.64
CA ILE A 251 7.60 29.60 9.40
C ILE A 251 7.34 30.60 8.25
N LYS A 252 6.64 31.71 8.53
CA LYS A 252 6.41 32.76 7.52
C LYS A 252 7.71 33.42 7.07
N GLN A 253 8.63 33.69 7.98
CA GLN A 253 9.95 34.22 7.64
C GLN A 253 10.77 33.25 6.82
N LEU A 254 10.70 31.96 7.14
CA LEU A 254 11.34 30.93 6.37
C LEU A 254 10.77 30.84 4.96
N ALA A 255 9.44 30.78 4.84
CA ALA A 255 8.74 30.72 3.56
C ALA A 255 9.05 31.92 2.65
N SER A 256 9.31 33.11 3.21
CA SER A 256 9.66 34.30 2.43
C SER A 256 11.00 34.20 1.69
N LYS A 257 11.85 33.23 2.05
CA LYS A 257 13.14 32.96 1.38
C LYS A 257 13.01 32.16 0.09
N TYR A 258 11.83 31.61 -0.19
CA TYR A 258 11.61 30.67 -1.29
C TYR A 258 10.61 31.24 -2.31
N SER A 259 10.75 30.82 -3.57
CA SER A 259 9.72 31.15 -4.56
C SER A 259 8.41 30.44 -4.20
N PRO A 260 7.25 30.96 -4.68
CA PRO A 260 5.97 30.27 -4.49
C PRO A 260 5.96 28.81 -4.98
N GLU A 261 6.74 28.51 -6.01
CA GLU A 261 6.94 27.18 -6.57
C GLU A 261 7.67 26.25 -5.61
N GLN A 262 8.81 26.70 -5.10
CA GLN A 262 9.60 25.97 -4.11
C GLN A 262 8.78 25.74 -2.85
N PHE A 263 8.03 26.75 -2.42
CA PHE A 263 7.15 26.63 -1.26
C PHE A 263 5.99 25.64 -1.51
N GLY A 264 5.46 25.58 -2.73
CA GLY A 264 4.48 24.56 -3.12
C GLY A 264 5.05 23.14 -3.04
N LEU A 265 6.28 22.93 -3.49
CA LEU A 265 6.98 21.65 -3.36
C LEU A 265 7.20 21.28 -1.89
N ILE A 266 7.62 22.23 -1.06
CA ILE A 266 7.80 22.03 0.39
C ILE A 266 6.46 21.64 1.02
N THR A 267 5.39 22.33 0.71
CA THR A 267 4.04 22.01 1.21
C THR A 267 3.61 20.61 0.79
N TYR A 268 3.88 20.23 -0.46
CA TYR A 268 3.64 18.88 -0.95
C TYR A 268 4.41 17.84 -0.12
N ILE A 269 5.69 18.07 0.11
CA ILE A 269 6.54 17.21 0.92
C ILE A 269 5.98 17.09 2.34
N PHE A 270 5.63 18.20 2.98
CA PHE A 270 5.05 18.20 4.32
C PHE A 270 3.71 17.46 4.39
N CYS A 271 2.80 17.72 3.50
CA CYS A 271 1.48 17.09 3.53
C CYS A 271 1.53 15.57 3.31
N TYR A 272 2.42 15.11 2.43
CA TYR A 272 2.50 13.70 2.07
C TYR A 272 3.58 12.93 2.80
N LEU A 273 4.65 13.61 3.18
CA LEU A 273 5.77 13.02 3.92
C LEU A 273 5.80 13.46 5.37
N GLY A 274 4.85 14.25 5.81
CA GLY A 274 4.86 14.94 7.11
C GLY A 274 5.07 14.06 8.34
N LYS A 275 4.97 12.75 8.21
CA LYS A 275 5.42 11.81 9.25
C LYS A 275 6.93 11.57 9.24
N TRP A 276 7.66 12.18 8.32
CA TRP A 276 9.06 11.90 8.02
C TRP A 276 9.97 13.04 8.40
N PHE A 277 9.39 14.22 8.52
CA PHE A 277 10.09 15.42 8.95
C PHE A 277 9.55 15.80 10.32
N PRO A 278 10.38 16.26 11.25
CA PRO A 278 9.87 16.86 12.47
C PRO A 278 8.97 18.02 12.07
N TYR A 279 7.70 17.90 12.40
CA TYR A 279 6.66 18.91 12.10
C TYR A 279 7.00 20.31 12.61
N ASP A 280 7.93 20.37 13.54
CA ASP A 280 8.25 21.60 14.29
C ASP A 280 9.39 22.40 13.67
N ASP A 281 10.11 21.85 12.68
CA ASP A 281 11.25 22.55 12.08
C ASP A 281 11.34 22.34 10.56
N PRO A 282 10.63 23.18 9.78
CA PRO A 282 10.75 23.18 8.34
C PRO A 282 12.14 23.54 7.82
N SER A 283 13.01 24.14 8.63
CA SER A 283 14.37 24.49 8.22
C SER A 283 15.18 23.24 7.88
N LEU A 284 14.91 22.10 8.52
CA LEU A 284 15.58 20.84 8.22
C LEU A 284 15.36 20.34 6.77
N ILE A 285 14.30 20.81 6.10
CA ILE A 285 14.07 20.50 4.68
C ILE A 285 14.82 21.47 3.78
N LEU A 286 15.09 22.66 4.27
CA LEU A 286 15.52 23.82 3.51
C LEU A 286 17.00 24.10 3.64
N GLU A 287 17.68 23.51 4.62
CA GLU A 287 19.13 23.57 4.80
C GLU A 287 19.90 22.49 3.99
N TYR A 288 19.17 21.61 3.34
CA TYR A 288 19.68 20.60 2.43
C TYR A 288 19.31 21.01 1.00
#